data_a8ad1cb9aed760e1f0e2575448d2b021
#
_entry.id   a8ad1cb9aed760e1f0e2575448d2b021
#
_cell.length_a   1.000
_cell.length_b   1.000
_cell.length_c   1.000
_cell.angle_alpha   90.00
_cell.angle_beta   90.00
_cell.angle_gamma   90.00
#
_symmetry.space_group_name_H-M   'P 1'
#
loop_
_entity.id
_entity.type
_entity.pdbx_description
1 polymer ?
#
loop_
_entity_poly.entity_id
_entity_poly.type
_entity_poly.pdbx_seq_one_letter_code
_entity_poly.pdbx_strand_id
1 'polypeptide(L)'
;PDGNLSFVGRNDFQVKIRGLRIELGEIENAIVNIDGVLQCAVVVRKDKNDRQLICAFYTGAETDARDFRTILGTKLPKHMIPHAFVCLDEMPLTSSGKISRNSLPEIDLESISTDTEYVAPETDEEKVLTTAIEKVLDIEKISILDNFFDLGGDSLKSIELTSELERNGYTVTVKSIFNAKDIQNLAKELSVKERIEEKVIYDSVLPATAAQMSVYTPQMLNANST
;
A
#
# COMPACT_ATOMS: atom_id res chain seq x y z
N PRO A 1 -3.55 45.31 6.49
CA PRO A 1 -3.62 44.08 7.26
C PRO A 1 -5.08 43.82 7.56
N ASP A 2 -5.65 42.82 6.95
CA ASP A 2 -7.06 42.47 7.01
C ASP A 2 -7.42 41.61 8.24
N GLY A 3 -6.47 41.43 9.17
CA GLY A 3 -6.67 40.70 10.43
C GLY A 3 -6.90 39.19 10.25
N ASN A 4 -6.79 38.66 9.04
CA ASN A 4 -6.99 37.25 8.78
C ASN A 4 -5.70 36.46 9.11
N LEU A 5 -5.85 35.39 9.89
CA LEU A 5 -4.79 34.42 10.12
C LEU A 5 -4.82 33.39 8.98
N SER A 6 -3.75 33.36 8.17
CA SER A 6 -3.57 32.29 7.18
C SER A 6 -2.74 31.17 7.81
N PHE A 7 -3.21 29.93 7.66
CA PHE A 7 -2.45 28.77 8.07
C PHE A 7 -1.31 28.53 7.06
N VAL A 8 -0.08 28.85 7.45
CA VAL A 8 1.12 28.78 6.58
C VAL A 8 1.72 27.37 6.56
N GLY A 9 1.20 26.45 7.36
CA GLY A 9 1.73 25.10 7.52
C GLY A 9 2.19 24.83 8.96
N ARG A 10 2.56 23.59 9.22
CA ARG A 10 3.09 23.18 10.52
C ARG A 10 4.60 23.32 10.52
N ASN A 11 5.15 23.79 11.62
CA ASN A 11 6.60 23.89 11.85
C ASN A 11 7.15 22.58 12.48
N ASP A 12 6.28 21.62 12.72
CA ASP A 12 6.61 20.25 13.13
C ASP A 12 6.69 19.41 11.85
N PHE A 13 7.80 18.73 11.59
CA PHE A 13 8.02 17.85 10.44
C PHE A 13 7.06 16.66 10.39
N GLN A 14 5.83 16.90 10.81
CA GLN A 14 4.74 15.96 10.85
C GLN A 14 4.04 15.95 9.50
N VAL A 15 3.90 14.77 8.93
CA VAL A 15 3.23 14.56 7.64
C VAL A 15 2.04 13.61 7.82
N LYS A 16 1.08 13.74 6.92
CA LYS A 16 -0.05 12.81 6.85
C LYS A 16 0.08 11.99 5.58
N ILE A 17 0.43 10.72 5.71
CA ILE A 17 0.58 9.77 4.59
C ILE A 17 -0.51 8.70 4.72
N ARG A 18 -1.36 8.55 3.71
CA ARG A 18 -2.45 7.55 3.69
C ARG A 18 -3.32 7.57 4.96
N GLY A 19 -3.58 8.77 5.48
CA GLY A 19 -4.38 8.96 6.70
C GLY A 19 -3.63 8.77 8.02
N LEU A 20 -2.42 8.23 7.99
CA LEU A 20 -1.57 8.05 9.18
C LEU A 20 -0.75 9.32 9.44
N ARG A 21 -0.66 9.69 10.70
CA ARG A 21 0.16 10.82 11.16
C ARG A 21 1.56 10.29 11.46
N ILE A 22 2.55 10.76 10.72
CA ILE A 22 3.94 10.30 10.78
C ILE A 22 4.84 11.45 11.22
N GLU A 23 5.66 11.18 12.23
CA GLU A 23 6.70 12.07 12.74
C GLU A 23 8.01 11.74 12.01
N LEU A 24 8.40 12.54 11.03
CA LEU A 24 9.65 12.30 10.29
C LEU A 24 10.89 12.32 11.20
N GLY A 25 10.85 13.13 12.27
CA GLY A 25 11.93 13.17 13.28
C GLY A 25 12.12 11.88 14.06
N GLU A 26 11.08 11.08 14.27
CA GLU A 26 11.20 9.75 14.89
C GLU A 26 11.97 8.80 13.99
N ILE A 27 11.71 8.84 12.69
CA ILE A 27 12.43 8.06 11.68
C ILE A 27 13.89 8.50 11.61
N GLU A 28 14.15 9.82 11.56
CA GLU A 28 15.51 10.38 11.57
C GLU A 28 16.30 9.91 12.79
N ASN A 29 15.70 9.98 13.97
CA ASN A 29 16.32 9.51 15.21
C ASN A 29 16.63 8.01 15.16
N ALA A 30 15.72 7.20 14.63
CA ALA A 30 15.96 5.76 14.52
C ALA A 30 17.13 5.44 13.58
N ILE A 31 17.27 6.19 12.48
CA ILE A 31 18.34 6.02 11.49
C ILE A 31 19.69 6.51 12.02
N VAL A 32 19.75 7.69 12.64
CA VAL A 32 21.00 8.24 13.19
C VAL A 32 21.59 7.34 14.29
N ASN A 33 20.76 6.56 14.98
CA ASN A 33 21.21 5.59 15.98
C ASN A 33 21.66 4.24 15.38
N ILE A 34 21.84 4.14 14.06
CA ILE A 34 22.44 3.00 13.37
C ILE A 34 23.94 3.27 13.21
N ASP A 35 24.76 2.27 13.55
CA ASP A 35 26.22 2.38 13.50
C ASP A 35 26.66 2.77 12.09
N GLY A 36 27.56 3.76 12.00
CA GLY A 36 28.09 4.26 10.74
C GLY A 36 27.31 5.44 10.14
N VAL A 37 26.11 5.76 10.61
CA VAL A 37 25.34 6.93 10.17
C VAL A 37 25.77 8.16 10.97
N LEU A 38 26.14 9.24 10.26
CA LEU A 38 26.58 10.51 10.88
C LEU A 38 25.44 11.52 10.97
N GLN A 39 24.70 11.69 9.87
CA GLN A 39 23.57 12.62 9.78
C GLN A 39 22.44 11.95 8.99
N CYS A 40 21.21 12.36 9.27
CA CYS A 40 20.05 11.89 8.53
C CYS A 40 19.02 13.01 8.37
N ALA A 41 18.37 13.04 7.21
CA ALA A 41 17.18 13.83 6.95
C ALA A 41 16.14 12.98 6.24
N VAL A 42 14.91 13.02 6.73
CA VAL A 42 13.79 12.29 6.14
C VAL A 42 12.82 13.27 5.53
N VAL A 43 12.40 12.99 4.30
CA VAL A 43 11.44 13.80 3.55
C VAL A 43 10.40 12.90 2.89
N VAL A 44 9.26 13.49 2.53
CA VAL A 44 8.27 12.84 1.67
C VAL A 44 8.47 13.32 0.26
N ARG A 45 8.56 12.39 -0.67
CA ARG A 45 8.58 12.63 -2.12
C ARG A 45 7.35 12.00 -2.75
N LYS A 46 6.95 12.51 -3.91
CA LYS A 46 5.88 11.95 -4.72
C LYS A 46 6.48 11.22 -5.90
N ASP A 47 5.97 10.04 -6.19
CA ASP A 47 6.29 9.32 -7.43
C ASP A 47 5.42 9.83 -8.60
N LYS A 48 5.57 9.24 -9.79
CA LYS A 48 4.80 9.59 -10.99
C LYS A 48 3.28 9.43 -10.82
N ASN A 49 2.87 8.54 -9.93
CA ASN A 49 1.46 8.26 -9.64
C ASN A 49 0.94 9.11 -8.46
N ASP A 50 1.63 10.21 -8.10
CA ASP A 50 1.30 11.11 -6.98
C ASP A 50 1.28 10.41 -5.60
N ARG A 51 1.90 9.20 -5.50
CA ARG A 51 1.99 8.46 -4.23
C ARG A 51 3.07 9.08 -3.36
N GLN A 52 2.74 9.32 -2.09
CA GLN A 52 3.68 9.85 -1.11
C GLN A 52 4.56 8.71 -0.56
N LEU A 53 5.88 8.87 -0.73
CA LEU A 53 6.90 7.92 -0.31
C LEU A 53 7.86 8.60 0.68
N ILE A 54 8.22 7.90 1.75
CA ILE A 54 9.20 8.36 2.72
C ILE A 54 10.60 8.05 2.17
N CYS A 55 11.45 9.07 2.10
CA CYS A 55 12.82 8.94 1.61
C CYS A 55 13.78 9.44 2.69
N ALA A 56 14.78 8.64 3.02
CA ALA A 56 15.84 8.97 3.97
C ALA A 56 17.13 9.30 3.21
N PHE A 57 17.69 10.46 3.51
CA PHE A 57 19.03 10.85 3.07
C PHE A 57 19.95 10.80 4.27
N TYR A 58 21.11 10.21 4.13
CA TYR A 58 22.05 10.07 5.23
C TYR A 58 23.49 10.28 4.75
N THR A 59 24.39 10.58 5.70
CA THR A 59 25.83 10.62 5.49
C THR A 59 26.50 9.62 6.41
N GLY A 60 27.68 9.16 6.02
CA GLY A 60 28.46 8.19 6.80
C GLY A 60 28.84 6.96 5.99
N ALA A 61 28.93 5.80 6.64
CA ALA A 61 29.22 4.56 5.96
C ALA A 61 28.05 4.15 5.06
N GLU A 62 28.37 3.79 3.82
CA GLU A 62 27.35 3.24 2.91
C GLU A 62 26.80 1.93 3.47
N THR A 63 25.51 1.88 3.63
CA THR A 63 24.79 0.75 4.23
C THR A 63 23.70 0.28 3.28
N ASP A 64 23.57 -1.05 3.14
CA ASP A 64 22.53 -1.65 2.30
C ASP A 64 21.13 -1.26 2.81
N ALA A 65 20.24 -0.92 1.89
CA ALA A 65 18.85 -0.59 2.22
C ALA A 65 18.12 -1.72 2.95
N ARG A 66 18.49 -2.98 2.69
CA ARG A 66 17.96 -4.16 3.40
C ARG A 66 18.33 -4.17 4.86
N ASP A 67 19.57 -3.80 5.18
CA ASP A 67 20.07 -3.72 6.55
C ASP A 67 19.32 -2.62 7.30
N PHE A 68 19.13 -1.44 6.68
CA PHE A 68 18.30 -0.39 7.23
C PHE A 68 16.88 -0.87 7.53
N ARG A 69 16.22 -1.52 6.57
CA ARG A 69 14.84 -2.03 6.74
C ARG A 69 14.76 -3.07 7.84
N THR A 70 15.74 -3.96 7.93
CA THR A 70 15.80 -5.00 8.96
C THR A 70 15.93 -4.38 10.34
N ILE A 71 16.87 -3.45 10.52
CA ILE A 71 17.11 -2.77 11.80
C ILE A 71 15.91 -1.91 12.20
N LEU A 72 15.40 -1.11 11.28
CA LEU A 72 14.27 -0.22 11.52
C LEU A 72 12.98 -0.99 11.78
N GLY A 73 12.79 -2.13 11.14
CA GLY A 73 11.62 -3.00 11.35
C GLY A 73 11.50 -3.55 12.77
N THR A 74 12.58 -3.54 13.56
CA THR A 74 12.55 -3.88 14.99
C THR A 74 12.17 -2.70 15.89
N LYS A 75 12.26 -1.45 15.38
CA LYS A 75 12.11 -0.22 16.16
C LYS A 75 10.89 0.61 15.77
N LEU A 76 10.49 0.55 14.49
CA LEU A 76 9.43 1.37 13.92
C LEU A 76 8.31 0.53 13.32
N PRO A 77 7.07 1.03 13.32
CA PRO A 77 5.98 0.45 12.55
C PRO A 77 6.31 0.39 11.06
N LYS A 78 5.82 -0.62 10.33
CA LYS A 78 6.10 -0.82 8.90
C LYS A 78 5.84 0.43 8.04
N HIS A 79 4.75 1.17 8.31
CA HIS A 79 4.38 2.36 7.55
C HIS A 79 5.32 3.57 7.77
N MET A 80 6.25 3.51 8.71
CA MET A 80 7.27 4.53 8.98
C MET A 80 8.64 4.17 8.39
N ILE A 81 8.81 2.96 7.85
CA ILE A 81 10.08 2.54 7.24
C ILE A 81 10.23 3.25 5.89
N PRO A 82 11.37 3.95 5.64
CA PRO A 82 11.60 4.60 4.36
C PRO A 82 11.60 3.63 3.17
N HIS A 83 11.04 4.11 2.06
CA HIS A 83 11.07 3.39 0.78
C HIS A 83 12.46 3.47 0.13
N ALA A 84 13.13 4.61 0.32
CA ALA A 84 14.43 4.90 -0.26
C ALA A 84 15.42 5.32 0.81
N PHE A 85 16.67 4.85 0.69
CA PHE A 85 17.81 5.28 1.49
C PHE A 85 18.90 5.77 0.53
N VAL A 86 19.30 7.02 0.67
CA VAL A 86 20.28 7.66 -0.22
C VAL A 86 21.46 8.12 0.62
N CYS A 87 22.64 7.55 0.36
CA CYS A 87 23.89 8.00 0.94
C CYS A 87 24.37 9.25 0.20
N LEU A 88 24.73 10.28 0.94
CA LEU A 88 25.31 11.52 0.44
C LEU A 88 26.72 11.67 1.00
N ASP A 89 27.61 12.24 0.19
CA ASP A 89 28.96 12.62 0.67
C ASP A 89 28.86 13.68 1.76
N GLU A 90 27.99 14.69 1.52
CA GLU A 90 27.75 15.78 2.46
C GLU A 90 26.26 16.13 2.52
N MET A 91 25.77 16.44 3.73
CA MET A 91 24.41 16.90 3.93
C MET A 91 24.29 18.39 3.54
N PRO A 92 23.34 18.78 2.68
CA PRO A 92 23.15 20.18 2.35
C PRO A 92 22.69 20.98 3.58
N LEU A 93 23.38 22.10 3.86
CA LEU A 93 23.11 22.94 5.01
C LEU A 93 22.57 24.31 4.56
N THR A 94 21.73 24.90 5.41
CA THR A 94 21.32 26.30 5.31
C THR A 94 22.46 27.22 5.76
N SER A 95 22.36 28.51 5.51
CA SER A 95 23.33 29.54 6.01
C SER A 95 23.45 29.55 7.54
N SER A 96 22.45 29.00 8.26
CA SER A 96 22.47 28.88 9.73
C SER A 96 23.01 27.52 10.22
N GLY A 97 23.54 26.67 9.34
CA GLY A 97 24.13 25.37 9.68
C GLY A 97 23.10 24.25 9.93
N LYS A 98 21.82 24.46 9.64
CA LYS A 98 20.78 23.41 9.73
C LYS A 98 20.66 22.67 8.40
N ILE A 99 20.22 21.41 8.43
CA ILE A 99 19.98 20.63 7.20
C ILE A 99 18.91 21.32 6.34
N SER A 100 19.28 21.56 5.07
CA SER A 100 18.41 22.15 4.05
C SER A 100 17.65 21.04 3.31
N ARG A 101 16.46 20.68 3.78
CA ARG A 101 15.63 19.65 3.14
C ARG A 101 15.20 19.99 1.72
N ASN A 102 15.10 21.29 1.40
CA ASN A 102 14.76 21.76 0.06
C ASN A 102 15.91 21.60 -0.95
N SER A 103 17.14 21.48 -0.45
CA SER A 103 18.35 21.32 -1.28
C SER A 103 18.78 19.85 -1.40
N LEU A 104 18.00 18.92 -0.83
CA LEU A 104 18.23 17.49 -1.02
C LEU A 104 17.99 17.12 -2.48
N PRO A 105 18.82 16.25 -3.07
CA PRO A 105 18.70 15.86 -4.46
C PRO A 105 17.34 15.23 -4.78
N GLU A 106 16.91 15.38 -6.01
CA GLU A 106 15.80 14.60 -6.52
C GLU A 106 16.24 13.14 -6.66
N ILE A 107 15.31 12.25 -6.37
CA ILE A 107 15.54 10.80 -6.44
C ILE A 107 14.67 10.28 -7.58
N ASP A 108 15.26 9.54 -8.50
CA ASP A 108 14.49 8.71 -9.41
C ASP A 108 13.92 7.52 -8.62
N LEU A 109 12.70 7.69 -8.12
CA LEU A 109 12.02 6.67 -7.31
C LEU A 109 11.70 5.39 -8.08
N GLU A 110 11.86 5.40 -9.40
CA GLU A 110 11.69 4.21 -10.24
C GLU A 110 12.98 3.41 -10.36
N SER A 111 14.12 4.09 -10.34
CA SER A 111 15.43 3.42 -10.33
C SER A 111 15.76 2.83 -8.96
N ILE A 112 15.13 3.33 -7.90
CA ILE A 112 15.15 2.68 -6.59
C ILE A 112 14.11 1.55 -6.64
N SER A 113 14.36 0.59 -7.53
CA SER A 113 13.78 -0.72 -7.40
C SER A 113 14.00 -1.16 -5.96
N THR A 114 12.95 -1.62 -5.31
CA THR A 114 13.08 -2.44 -4.11
C THR A 114 14.29 -3.32 -4.33
N ASP A 115 15.34 -3.22 -3.48
CA ASP A 115 16.58 -4.02 -3.55
C ASP A 115 16.32 -5.52 -3.37
N THR A 116 15.14 -5.95 -3.69
CA THR A 116 14.77 -7.34 -3.87
C THR A 116 15.21 -7.73 -5.28
N GLU A 117 16.16 -8.66 -5.37
CA GLU A 117 16.46 -9.37 -6.60
C GLU A 117 15.13 -9.71 -7.30
N TYR A 118 14.94 -9.19 -8.54
CA TYR A 118 13.70 -9.46 -9.25
C TYR A 118 13.59 -10.97 -9.50
N VAL A 119 12.63 -11.58 -8.85
CA VAL A 119 12.26 -12.97 -9.05
C VAL A 119 10.91 -13.00 -9.74
N ALA A 120 10.90 -13.52 -10.96
CA ALA A 120 9.69 -13.66 -11.75
C ALA A 120 8.71 -14.67 -11.13
N PRO A 121 7.40 -14.51 -11.31
CA PRO A 121 6.42 -15.50 -10.87
C PRO A 121 6.56 -16.78 -11.71
N GLU A 122 6.68 -17.92 -11.04
CA GLU A 122 6.84 -19.24 -11.68
C GLU A 122 5.54 -20.04 -11.62
N THR A 123 4.88 -20.09 -10.46
CA THR A 123 3.65 -20.87 -10.29
C THR A 123 2.42 -20.11 -10.84
N ASP A 124 1.34 -20.84 -11.08
CA ASP A 124 0.10 -20.24 -11.59
C ASP A 124 -0.51 -19.28 -10.56
N GLU A 125 -0.42 -19.62 -9.27
CA GLU A 125 -0.87 -18.76 -8.17
C GLU A 125 -0.04 -17.47 -8.12
N GLU A 126 1.28 -17.54 -8.25
CA GLU A 126 2.15 -16.37 -8.29
C GLU A 126 1.83 -15.48 -9.49
N LYS A 127 1.62 -16.06 -10.68
CA LYS A 127 1.27 -15.32 -11.90
C LYS A 127 -0.07 -14.59 -11.78
N VAL A 128 -1.08 -15.30 -11.29
CA VAL A 128 -2.41 -14.71 -11.09
C VAL A 128 -2.35 -13.60 -10.04
N LEU A 129 -1.63 -13.82 -8.94
CA LEU A 129 -1.50 -12.85 -7.87
C LEU A 129 -0.73 -11.59 -8.32
N THR A 130 0.43 -11.75 -8.99
CA THR A 130 1.19 -10.61 -9.50
C THR A 130 0.38 -9.81 -10.51
N THR A 131 -0.28 -10.47 -11.48
CA THR A 131 -1.15 -9.80 -12.45
C THR A 131 -2.31 -9.04 -11.78
N ALA A 132 -2.92 -9.61 -10.76
CA ALA A 132 -3.98 -8.94 -10.01
C ALA A 132 -3.45 -7.72 -9.23
N ILE A 133 -2.26 -7.82 -8.63
CA ILE A 133 -1.62 -6.72 -7.91
C ILE A 133 -1.20 -5.61 -8.89
N GLU A 134 -0.59 -5.93 -10.02
CA GLU A 134 -0.22 -4.98 -11.09
C GLU A 134 -1.44 -4.14 -11.50
N LYS A 135 -2.57 -4.81 -11.74
CA LYS A 135 -3.82 -4.17 -12.11
C LYS A 135 -4.40 -3.28 -11.01
N VAL A 136 -4.40 -3.75 -9.76
CA VAL A 136 -4.98 -3.01 -8.62
C VAL A 136 -4.13 -1.81 -8.22
N LEU A 137 -2.80 -1.93 -8.33
CA LEU A 137 -1.87 -0.87 -7.94
C LEU A 137 -1.49 0.04 -9.11
N ASP A 138 -1.84 -0.33 -10.36
CA ASP A 138 -1.45 0.36 -11.59
C ASP A 138 0.08 0.50 -11.69
N ILE A 139 0.78 -0.62 -11.55
CA ILE A 139 2.24 -0.73 -11.63
C ILE A 139 2.61 -1.90 -12.51
N GLU A 140 3.80 -1.85 -13.09
CA GLU A 140 4.34 -2.90 -13.94
C GLU A 140 5.52 -3.60 -13.25
N LYS A 141 5.71 -4.89 -13.57
CA LYS A 141 6.89 -5.66 -13.22
C LYS A 141 7.12 -5.80 -11.71
N ILE A 142 6.33 -6.66 -11.08
CA ILE A 142 6.39 -6.99 -9.65
C ILE A 142 7.24 -8.24 -9.44
N SER A 143 8.17 -8.22 -8.48
CA SER A 143 8.87 -9.39 -7.98
C SER A 143 8.01 -10.16 -6.99
N ILE A 144 8.09 -11.50 -6.99
CA ILE A 144 7.41 -12.31 -5.95
C ILE A 144 7.98 -12.09 -4.55
N LEU A 145 9.16 -11.47 -4.44
CA LEU A 145 9.77 -11.07 -3.17
C LEU A 145 9.30 -9.70 -2.66
N ASP A 146 8.54 -8.96 -3.48
CA ASP A 146 7.97 -7.68 -3.06
C ASP A 146 6.86 -7.87 -2.04
N ASN A 147 6.63 -6.83 -1.21
CA ASN A 147 5.50 -6.78 -0.30
C ASN A 147 4.39 -5.89 -0.88
N PHE A 148 3.14 -6.34 -0.82
CA PHE A 148 1.98 -5.62 -1.34
C PHE A 148 1.86 -4.18 -0.81
N PHE A 149 2.14 -3.96 0.49
CA PHE A 149 2.05 -2.64 1.10
C PHE A 149 3.22 -1.74 0.72
N ASP A 150 4.41 -2.31 0.52
CA ASP A 150 5.59 -1.57 0.06
C ASP A 150 5.40 -1.09 -1.38
N LEU A 151 4.72 -1.88 -2.22
CA LEU A 151 4.33 -1.50 -3.58
C LEU A 151 3.23 -0.41 -3.62
N GLY A 152 2.70 0.00 -2.50
CA GLY A 152 1.68 1.05 -2.43
C GLY A 152 0.27 0.55 -2.14
N GLY A 153 0.12 -0.72 -1.77
CA GLY A 153 -1.13 -1.26 -1.26
C GLY A 153 -1.57 -0.60 0.05
N ASP A 154 -2.87 -0.52 0.25
CA ASP A 154 -3.50 -0.08 1.48
C ASP A 154 -4.74 -0.94 1.79
N SER A 155 -5.49 -0.59 2.83
CA SER A 155 -6.68 -1.36 3.23
C SER A 155 -7.75 -1.42 2.15
N LEU A 156 -7.95 -0.33 1.39
CA LEU A 156 -8.94 -0.29 0.31
C LEU A 156 -8.47 -1.16 -0.87
N LYS A 157 -7.22 -1.00 -1.25
CA LYS A 157 -6.57 -1.78 -2.30
C LYS A 157 -6.53 -3.28 -1.96
N SER A 158 -6.43 -3.64 -0.67
CA SER A 158 -6.52 -5.05 -0.24
C SER A 158 -7.90 -5.66 -0.53
N ILE A 159 -8.98 -4.88 -0.37
CA ILE A 159 -10.34 -5.32 -0.70
C ILE A 159 -10.51 -5.41 -2.23
N GLU A 160 -9.97 -4.47 -2.99
CA GLU A 160 -9.98 -4.52 -4.45
C GLU A 160 -9.23 -5.76 -4.96
N LEU A 161 -8.07 -6.08 -4.35
CA LEU A 161 -7.28 -7.26 -4.68
C LEU A 161 -8.04 -8.56 -4.43
N THR A 162 -8.72 -8.70 -3.29
CA THR A 162 -9.54 -9.90 -3.03
C THR A 162 -10.64 -10.05 -4.08
N SER A 163 -11.31 -8.96 -4.45
CA SER A 163 -12.35 -8.98 -5.48
C SER A 163 -11.81 -9.32 -6.87
N GLU A 164 -10.62 -8.85 -7.22
CA GLU A 164 -9.97 -9.16 -8.50
C GLU A 164 -9.55 -10.64 -8.56
N LEU A 165 -8.99 -11.18 -7.48
CA LEU A 165 -8.65 -12.59 -7.37
C LEU A 165 -9.88 -13.50 -7.46
N GLU A 166 -11.00 -13.10 -6.84
CA GLU A 166 -12.26 -13.84 -6.94
C GLU A 166 -12.78 -13.94 -8.38
N ARG A 167 -12.62 -12.88 -9.19
CA ARG A 167 -12.96 -12.88 -10.62
C ARG A 167 -12.12 -13.88 -11.42
N ASN A 168 -10.88 -14.09 -10.99
CA ASN A 168 -9.94 -15.03 -11.58
C ASN A 168 -10.07 -16.45 -11.00
N GLY A 169 -11.06 -16.72 -10.15
CA GLY A 169 -11.32 -18.04 -9.59
C GLY A 169 -10.48 -18.40 -8.37
N TYR A 170 -9.84 -17.43 -7.75
CA TYR A 170 -9.07 -17.62 -6.51
C TYR A 170 -9.67 -16.84 -5.35
N THR A 171 -9.41 -17.32 -4.14
CA THR A 171 -9.80 -16.62 -2.91
C THR A 171 -8.62 -16.46 -1.99
N VAL A 172 -8.57 -15.30 -1.33
CA VAL A 172 -7.63 -14.99 -0.26
C VAL A 172 -8.31 -14.06 0.74
N THR A 173 -7.94 -14.14 2.00
CA THR A 173 -8.51 -13.24 3.01
C THR A 173 -7.72 -11.93 3.08
N VAL A 174 -8.39 -10.83 3.41
CA VAL A 174 -7.73 -9.55 3.68
C VAL A 174 -6.69 -9.70 4.80
N LYS A 175 -6.96 -10.55 5.80
CA LYS A 175 -6.03 -10.87 6.88
C LYS A 175 -4.74 -11.50 6.36
N SER A 176 -4.83 -12.42 5.40
CA SER A 176 -3.68 -13.05 4.76
C SER A 176 -2.82 -12.00 4.05
N ILE A 177 -3.44 -11.06 3.33
CA ILE A 177 -2.71 -9.96 2.67
C ILE A 177 -1.94 -9.11 3.69
N PHE A 178 -2.56 -8.80 4.85
CA PHE A 178 -1.90 -8.04 5.91
C PHE A 178 -0.73 -8.77 6.58
N ASN A 179 -0.82 -10.08 6.69
CA ASN A 179 0.17 -10.90 7.39
C ASN A 179 1.31 -11.38 6.46
N ALA A 180 1.09 -11.38 5.16
CA ALA A 180 2.09 -11.85 4.21
C ALA A 180 3.35 -10.97 4.25
N LYS A 181 4.51 -11.63 4.31
CA LYS A 181 5.81 -10.96 4.26
C LYS A 181 6.09 -10.43 2.86
N ASP A 182 5.76 -11.23 1.85
CA ASP A 182 5.99 -10.99 0.43
C ASP A 182 4.90 -11.67 -0.41
N ILE A 183 4.90 -11.42 -1.71
CA ILE A 183 3.92 -11.96 -2.65
C ILE A 183 4.05 -13.49 -2.75
N GLN A 184 5.25 -14.05 -2.67
CA GLN A 184 5.46 -15.49 -2.71
C GLN A 184 4.76 -16.20 -1.53
N ASN A 185 4.85 -15.61 -0.33
CA ASN A 185 4.14 -16.16 0.83
C ASN A 185 2.63 -15.97 0.71
N LEU A 186 2.17 -14.87 0.14
CA LEU A 186 0.75 -14.64 -0.11
C LEU A 186 0.19 -15.62 -1.15
N ALA A 187 0.94 -15.94 -2.18
CA ALA A 187 0.53 -16.89 -3.21
C ALA A 187 0.26 -18.29 -2.65
N LYS A 188 1.00 -18.71 -1.61
CA LYS A 188 0.76 -20.00 -0.92
C LYS A 188 -0.56 -20.05 -0.14
N GLU A 189 -1.13 -18.89 0.17
CA GLU A 189 -2.43 -18.79 0.86
C GLU A 189 -3.61 -18.64 -0.11
N LEU A 190 -3.36 -18.56 -1.43
CA LEU A 190 -4.42 -18.59 -2.42
C LEU A 190 -5.09 -19.97 -2.44
N SER A 191 -6.41 -19.95 -2.45
CA SER A 191 -7.22 -21.15 -2.63
C SER A 191 -8.05 -21.01 -3.88
N VAL A 192 -8.14 -22.08 -4.67
CA VAL A 192 -9.04 -22.10 -5.83
C VAL A 192 -10.48 -22.02 -5.31
N LYS A 193 -11.22 -21.06 -5.83
CA LYS A 193 -12.65 -20.94 -5.53
C LYS A 193 -13.36 -22.16 -6.09
N GLU A 194 -13.79 -23.08 -5.24
CA GLU A 194 -14.70 -24.13 -5.69
C GLU A 194 -15.90 -23.43 -6.35
N ARG A 195 -16.12 -23.68 -7.64
CA ARG A 195 -17.37 -23.34 -8.29
C ARG A 195 -18.45 -24.19 -7.61
N ILE A 196 -19.04 -23.66 -6.56
CA ILE A 196 -20.35 -24.10 -6.17
C ILE A 196 -21.23 -23.64 -7.32
N GLU A 197 -21.49 -24.53 -8.27
CA GLU A 197 -22.64 -24.38 -9.13
C GLU A 197 -23.83 -24.40 -8.17
N GLU A 198 -24.26 -23.25 -7.70
CA GLU A 198 -25.60 -23.08 -7.20
C GLU A 198 -26.50 -23.42 -8.37
N LYS A 199 -26.77 -24.71 -8.50
CA LYS A 199 -27.90 -25.21 -9.25
C LYS A 199 -29.10 -24.70 -8.47
N VAL A 200 -29.51 -23.48 -8.77
CA VAL A 200 -30.77 -22.92 -8.26
C VAL A 200 -31.84 -23.80 -8.89
N ILE A 201 -32.18 -24.89 -8.19
CA ILE A 201 -33.30 -25.73 -8.54
C ILE A 201 -34.53 -24.89 -8.18
N TYR A 202 -35.05 -24.16 -9.16
CA TYR A 202 -36.36 -23.52 -9.08
C TYR A 202 -37.47 -24.58 -9.19
N ASP A 203 -37.37 -25.63 -8.38
CA ASP A 203 -38.33 -26.73 -8.43
C ASP A 203 -39.36 -26.69 -7.28
N SER A 204 -39.39 -25.55 -6.59
CA SER A 204 -40.44 -25.30 -5.60
C SER A 204 -41.00 -23.90 -5.77
N VAL A 205 -42.28 -23.82 -6.09
CA VAL A 205 -43.08 -22.62 -5.97
C VAL A 205 -43.09 -22.23 -4.49
N LEU A 206 -42.23 -21.34 -4.09
CA LEU A 206 -42.24 -20.80 -2.73
C LEU A 206 -43.51 -19.95 -2.57
N PRO A 207 -44.28 -20.10 -1.47
CA PRO A 207 -45.42 -19.24 -1.22
C PRO A 207 -44.91 -17.78 -1.10
N ALA A 208 -45.58 -16.88 -1.82
CA ALA A 208 -45.25 -15.46 -1.77
C ALA A 208 -45.37 -14.94 -0.33
N THR A 209 -44.38 -14.15 0.09
CA THR A 209 -44.43 -13.47 1.39
C THR A 209 -45.60 -12.49 1.44
N ALA A 210 -46.10 -12.15 2.64
CA ALA A 210 -47.18 -11.16 2.82
C ALA A 210 -46.86 -9.82 2.12
N ALA A 211 -45.62 -9.39 2.07
CA ALA A 211 -45.19 -8.18 1.35
C ALA A 211 -45.31 -8.32 -0.18
N GLN A 212 -44.94 -9.48 -0.74
CA GLN A 212 -45.12 -9.77 -2.16
C GLN A 212 -46.60 -9.90 -2.54
N MET A 213 -47.43 -10.54 -1.70
CA MET A 213 -48.85 -10.60 -1.91
C MET A 213 -49.53 -9.22 -1.91
N SER A 214 -49.10 -8.32 -1.08
CA SER A 214 -49.66 -6.93 -1.04
C SER A 214 -49.42 -6.14 -2.33
N VAL A 215 -48.41 -6.48 -3.09
CA VAL A 215 -48.07 -5.82 -4.38
C VAL A 215 -48.83 -6.53 -5.53
N TYR A 216 -48.98 -7.86 -5.47
CA TYR A 216 -49.59 -8.65 -6.54
C TYR A 216 -51.11 -8.58 -6.55
N THR A 217 -51.74 -8.55 -5.38
CA THR A 217 -53.21 -8.58 -5.24
C THR A 217 -53.93 -7.41 -5.94
N PRO A 218 -53.44 -6.15 -5.85
CA PRO A 218 -54.03 -5.03 -6.58
C PRO A 218 -53.89 -5.12 -8.10
N GLN A 219 -52.84 -5.74 -8.60
CA GLN A 219 -52.62 -5.92 -10.04
C GLN A 219 -53.54 -6.98 -10.66
N MET A 220 -53.84 -8.05 -9.94
CA MET A 220 -54.80 -9.08 -10.39
C MET A 220 -56.25 -8.58 -10.37
N LEU A 221 -56.62 -7.72 -9.42
CA LEU A 221 -57.95 -7.15 -9.34
C LEU A 221 -58.24 -6.13 -10.46
N ASN A 222 -57.21 -5.43 -10.94
CA ASN A 222 -57.34 -4.52 -12.07
C ASN A 222 -57.34 -5.22 -13.47
N ALA A 223 -56.81 -6.43 -13.56
CA ALA A 223 -56.78 -7.18 -14.84
C ALA A 223 -58.10 -7.85 -15.19
N ASN A 224 -59.04 -7.97 -14.26
CA ASN A 224 -60.35 -8.60 -14.45
C ASN A 224 -61.52 -7.60 -14.58
N SER A 225 -61.23 -6.30 -14.77
CA SER A 225 -62.23 -5.24 -14.94
C SER A 225 -62.18 -4.70 -16.41
N THR A 226 -62.55 -5.57 -17.37
CA THR A 226 -62.91 -5.20 -18.74
C THR A 226 -63.97 -6.14 -19.24
#